data_d6d2fe68ea009297a78b44f8ea5dbd1a
#
_entry.id   d6d2fe68ea009297a78b44f8ea5dbd1a
#
_cell.length_a   1.000
_cell.length_b   1.000
_cell.length_c   1.000
_cell.angle_alpha   90.00
_cell.angle_beta   90.00
_cell.angle_gamma   90.00
#
_symmetry.space_group_name_H-M   'P 1'
#
loop_
_entity.id
_entity.type
_entity.pdbx_description
1 polymer ?
#
loop_
_entity_poly.entity_id
_entity_poly.type
_entity_poly.pdbx_seq_one_letter_code
_entity_poly.pdbx_strand_id
1 'polypeptide(L)'
;AFFDQPGMKEHNLSLDWYPVGTGPYMLTENNPNRRMVLEKNPNYRGELFPGADESDAESLMPYIDRAHYSLEKESIPGWTKFLQGYYDASGVVSDSFDQTIQFNTRGEASLTEDMKRKGINLVTAVRSSISYMGFNMVDPVVGGTSEQSLLLRRAISIAIDYEELISIFANGRGTAAQGPIPPGIFGYVEGENGINPYVYTWAGRQAKRQNLEVAKDLLFRAGYENGVNINTGEPLTLYFDTVSSGPGSKVMLNWYRKQFSKLGIDLVVRATDYNRFQEKVRKGTVQIFSWGWNADYPDPENFFFLLYGPNAKIVSQGENAVNYQSEEFDDLFVRMRSMANGIERQEVINRMLEIVRRDAPWVWGFHPTSYTLSHSWYGNAVPNLM
;
A
#
# COMPACT_ATOMS: atom_id res chain seq x y z
N ALA A 1 -18.18 -22.51 -12.41
CA ALA A 1 -18.91 -23.79 -12.18
C ALA A 1 -20.20 -23.60 -11.36
N PHE A 2 -20.18 -23.30 -10.05
CA PHE A 2 -21.43 -23.19 -9.26
C PHE A 2 -22.29 -22.01 -9.75
N PHE A 3 -21.72 -20.82 -9.85
CA PHE A 3 -22.45 -19.60 -10.29
C PHE A 3 -22.72 -19.53 -11.79
N ASP A 4 -22.21 -20.48 -12.59
CA ASP A 4 -22.51 -20.61 -14.02
C ASP A 4 -23.75 -21.47 -14.31
N GLN A 5 -24.41 -22.00 -13.27
CA GLN A 5 -25.63 -22.80 -13.41
C GLN A 5 -26.81 -21.93 -13.88
N PRO A 6 -27.77 -22.51 -14.64
CA PRO A 6 -28.98 -21.81 -15.03
C PRO A 6 -29.73 -21.22 -13.84
N GLY A 7 -30.20 -19.99 -13.97
CA GLY A 7 -30.94 -19.29 -12.93
C GLY A 7 -30.10 -18.45 -11.97
N MET A 8 -28.78 -18.70 -11.85
CA MET A 8 -27.95 -17.93 -10.91
C MET A 8 -27.90 -16.44 -11.26
N LYS A 9 -27.74 -16.10 -12.53
CA LYS A 9 -27.75 -14.71 -13.02
C LYS A 9 -29.11 -14.05 -12.89
N GLU A 10 -30.20 -14.80 -13.14
CA GLU A 10 -31.58 -14.34 -13.04
C GLU A 10 -31.96 -13.96 -11.60
N HIS A 11 -31.39 -14.68 -10.62
CA HIS A 11 -31.57 -14.42 -9.20
C HIS A 11 -30.49 -13.52 -8.58
N ASN A 12 -29.61 -12.91 -9.37
CA ASN A 12 -28.46 -12.12 -8.90
C ASN A 12 -27.53 -12.86 -7.95
N LEU A 13 -27.42 -14.18 -8.08
CA LEU A 13 -26.52 -14.99 -7.28
C LEU A 13 -25.13 -14.96 -7.92
N SER A 14 -24.23 -14.20 -7.32
CA SER A 14 -22.83 -14.09 -7.75
C SER A 14 -21.89 -14.40 -6.60
N LEU A 15 -20.64 -14.69 -6.92
CA LEU A 15 -19.58 -14.95 -5.94
C LEU A 15 -19.37 -13.76 -4.98
N ASP A 16 -19.54 -12.54 -5.47
CA ASP A 16 -19.35 -11.30 -4.69
C ASP A 16 -20.35 -11.15 -3.55
N TRP A 17 -21.59 -11.67 -3.75
CA TRP A 17 -22.66 -11.56 -2.77
C TRP A 17 -22.88 -12.84 -1.96
N TYR A 18 -22.61 -13.98 -2.56
CA TYR A 18 -22.85 -15.30 -1.99
C TYR A 18 -21.63 -16.20 -2.15
N PRO A 19 -20.48 -15.84 -1.54
CA PRO A 19 -19.26 -16.64 -1.68
C PRO A 19 -19.47 -18.04 -1.13
N VAL A 20 -18.97 -19.03 -1.89
CA VAL A 20 -18.93 -20.44 -1.48
C VAL A 20 -17.47 -20.84 -1.35
N GLY A 21 -17.08 -21.32 -0.18
CA GLY A 21 -15.70 -21.70 0.11
C GLY A 21 -15.61 -22.81 1.14
N THR A 22 -14.40 -23.29 1.36
CA THR A 22 -14.06 -24.35 2.33
C THR A 22 -13.46 -23.77 3.63
N GLY A 23 -13.46 -22.45 3.77
CA GLY A 23 -12.87 -21.75 4.90
C GLY A 23 -13.63 -21.90 6.23
N PRO A 24 -13.05 -21.40 7.34
CA PRO A 24 -13.61 -21.53 8.68
C PRO A 24 -14.90 -20.74 8.90
N TYR A 25 -15.18 -19.75 8.04
CA TYR A 25 -16.36 -18.89 8.16
C TYR A 25 -17.14 -18.81 6.86
N MET A 26 -18.44 -18.55 6.99
CA MET A 26 -19.37 -18.26 5.91
C MET A 26 -19.88 -16.83 6.03
N LEU A 27 -20.00 -16.11 4.91
CA LEU A 27 -20.61 -14.79 4.85
C LEU A 27 -22.13 -14.94 4.91
N THR A 28 -22.76 -14.57 6.04
CA THR A 28 -24.21 -14.72 6.25
C THR A 28 -24.98 -13.40 6.11
N GLU A 29 -24.30 -12.26 6.23
CA GLU A 29 -24.85 -10.94 5.91
C GLU A 29 -23.79 -10.16 5.12
N ASN A 30 -24.18 -9.63 3.98
CA ASN A 30 -23.32 -8.77 3.16
C ASN A 30 -24.05 -7.47 2.80
N ASN A 31 -23.89 -6.44 3.64
CA ASN A 31 -24.34 -5.09 3.33
C ASN A 31 -23.10 -4.16 3.27
N PRO A 32 -22.56 -3.89 2.08
CA PRO A 32 -21.33 -3.12 1.91
C PRO A 32 -21.44 -1.65 2.37
N ASN A 33 -22.66 -1.17 2.64
CA ASN A 33 -22.88 0.19 3.16
C ASN A 33 -23.12 0.25 4.67
N ARG A 34 -23.19 -0.91 5.34
CA ARG A 34 -23.52 -0.98 6.75
C ARG A 34 -22.71 -2.02 7.52
N ARG A 35 -22.80 -3.30 7.12
CA ARG A 35 -22.26 -4.40 7.91
C ARG A 35 -22.06 -5.67 7.09
N MET A 36 -20.99 -6.40 7.38
CA MET A 36 -20.79 -7.79 6.98
C MET A 36 -20.74 -8.67 8.24
N VAL A 37 -21.31 -9.87 8.14
CA VAL A 37 -21.30 -10.86 9.21
C VAL A 37 -20.75 -12.16 8.68
N LEU A 38 -19.74 -12.68 9.38
CA LEU A 38 -19.17 -13.99 9.15
C LEU A 38 -19.60 -14.92 10.30
N GLU A 39 -20.12 -16.08 9.98
CA GLU A 39 -20.49 -17.12 10.97
C GLU A 39 -19.63 -18.37 10.76
N LYS A 40 -19.33 -19.06 11.84
CA LYS A 40 -18.57 -20.30 11.83
C LYS A 40 -19.18 -21.31 10.85
N ASN A 41 -18.34 -21.84 9.97
CA ASN A 41 -18.75 -22.84 9.00
C ASN A 41 -18.86 -24.23 9.68
N PRO A 42 -20.06 -24.82 9.79
CA PRO A 42 -20.23 -26.10 10.46
C PRO A 42 -19.58 -27.28 9.70
N ASN A 43 -19.24 -27.07 8.44
CA ASN A 43 -18.60 -28.07 7.60
C ASN A 43 -17.06 -27.88 7.50
N TYR A 44 -16.51 -26.92 8.28
CA TYR A 44 -15.05 -26.71 8.28
C TYR A 44 -14.35 -27.85 9.01
N ARG A 45 -13.28 -28.37 8.39
CA ARG A 45 -12.52 -29.54 8.93
C ARG A 45 -11.84 -29.26 10.27
N GLY A 46 -11.68 -27.98 10.65
CA GLY A 46 -10.88 -27.54 11.79
C GLY A 46 -9.37 -27.50 11.45
N GLU A 47 -8.68 -26.62 12.13
CA GLU A 47 -7.21 -26.54 12.18
C GLU A 47 -6.80 -26.23 13.61
N LEU A 48 -5.69 -26.81 14.07
CA LEU A 48 -5.18 -26.54 15.39
C LEU A 48 -4.62 -25.12 15.49
N PHE A 49 -4.78 -24.49 16.62
CA PHE A 49 -4.11 -23.23 16.90
C PHE A 49 -2.58 -23.44 16.83
N PRO A 50 -1.81 -22.54 16.20
CA PRO A 50 -0.36 -22.70 16.07
C PRO A 50 0.33 -22.89 17.41
N GLY A 51 1.05 -24.02 17.57
CA GLY A 51 1.74 -24.37 18.80
C GLY A 51 0.90 -25.14 19.82
N ALA A 52 -0.35 -25.49 19.50
CA ALA A 52 -1.16 -26.37 20.34
C ALA A 52 -0.77 -27.84 20.19
N ASP A 53 -1.04 -28.63 21.23
CA ASP A 53 -0.89 -30.09 21.18
C ASP A 53 -2.00 -30.71 20.33
N GLU A 54 -1.66 -31.64 19.43
CA GLU A 54 -2.64 -32.33 18.57
C GLU A 54 -3.69 -33.13 19.35
N SER A 55 -3.40 -33.48 20.61
CA SER A 55 -4.34 -34.16 21.50
C SER A 55 -5.40 -33.24 22.14
N ASP A 56 -5.24 -31.93 22.04
CA ASP A 56 -6.13 -30.94 22.65
C ASP A 56 -7.25 -30.52 21.66
N ALA A 57 -8.39 -31.16 21.78
CA ALA A 57 -9.58 -30.86 20.97
C ALA A 57 -10.13 -29.43 21.17
N GLU A 58 -9.82 -28.78 22.32
CA GLU A 58 -10.21 -27.40 22.61
C GLU A 58 -9.33 -26.39 21.81
N SER A 59 -8.23 -26.85 21.24
CA SER A 59 -7.34 -26.05 20.40
C SER A 59 -7.76 -25.99 18.92
N LEU A 60 -8.89 -26.60 18.54
CA LEU A 60 -9.42 -26.52 17.16
C LEU A 60 -10.03 -25.15 16.86
N MET A 61 -9.50 -24.49 15.83
CA MET A 61 -10.05 -23.24 15.31
C MET A 61 -11.23 -23.50 14.34
N PRO A 62 -12.13 -22.51 14.16
CA PRO A 62 -12.16 -21.19 14.75
C PRO A 62 -12.82 -21.17 16.12
N TYR A 63 -12.32 -20.35 17.06
CA TYR A 63 -12.91 -20.19 18.39
C TYR A 63 -14.13 -19.26 18.39
N ILE A 64 -14.10 -18.23 17.56
CA ILE A 64 -15.15 -17.21 17.46
C ILE A 64 -16.30 -17.76 16.62
N ASP A 65 -17.51 -17.74 17.15
CA ASP A 65 -18.69 -18.23 16.43
C ASP A 65 -19.17 -17.24 15.36
N ARG A 66 -19.03 -15.93 15.62
CA ARG A 66 -19.53 -14.88 14.75
C ARG A 66 -18.63 -13.64 14.78
N ALA A 67 -18.23 -13.15 13.61
CA ALA A 67 -17.50 -11.91 13.46
C ALA A 67 -18.37 -10.85 12.75
N HIS A 68 -18.49 -9.67 13.35
CA HIS A 68 -19.23 -8.53 12.82
C HIS A 68 -18.27 -7.44 12.35
N TYR A 69 -18.35 -7.07 11.09
CA TYR A 69 -17.61 -5.95 10.51
C TYR A 69 -18.57 -4.82 10.20
N SER A 70 -18.50 -3.74 10.98
CA SER A 70 -19.32 -2.54 10.77
C SER A 70 -18.56 -1.54 9.92
N LEU A 71 -19.21 -0.98 8.89
CA LEU A 71 -18.65 0.10 8.10
C LEU A 71 -18.91 1.44 8.79
N GLU A 72 -17.84 2.05 9.28
CA GLU A 72 -17.87 3.42 9.77
C GLU A 72 -17.38 4.39 8.68
N LYS A 73 -18.24 5.34 8.30
CA LYS A 73 -17.89 6.33 7.26
C LYS A 73 -16.88 7.37 7.73
N GLU A 74 -16.78 7.55 9.04
CA GLU A 74 -15.86 8.49 9.69
C GLU A 74 -15.11 7.81 10.83
N SER A 75 -13.87 8.23 11.07
CA SER A 75 -12.98 7.61 12.06
C SER A 75 -13.41 7.87 13.50
N ILE A 76 -13.89 9.08 13.81
CA ILE A 76 -14.22 9.48 15.18
C ILE A 76 -15.39 8.67 15.79
N PRO A 77 -16.53 8.45 15.10
CA PRO A 77 -17.57 7.57 15.61
C PRO A 77 -17.09 6.14 15.86
N GLY A 78 -16.31 5.56 14.96
CA GLY A 78 -15.71 4.24 15.14
C GLY A 78 -14.80 4.16 16.36
N TRP A 79 -13.94 5.16 16.53
CA TRP A 79 -13.06 5.30 17.68
C TRP A 79 -13.84 5.40 19.01
N THR A 80 -14.88 6.23 19.05
CA THR A 80 -15.71 6.38 20.24
C THR A 80 -16.41 5.07 20.62
N LYS A 81 -16.93 4.32 19.64
CA LYS A 81 -17.54 3.01 19.87
C LYS A 81 -16.52 1.99 20.38
N PHE A 82 -15.29 2.00 19.85
CA PHE A 82 -14.22 1.16 20.38
C PHE A 82 -13.94 1.48 21.86
N LEU A 83 -13.74 2.75 22.21
CA LEU A 83 -13.49 3.14 23.61
C LEU A 83 -14.64 2.80 24.57
N GLN A 84 -15.86 2.70 24.06
CA GLN A 84 -17.06 2.30 24.80
C GLN A 84 -17.26 0.76 24.86
N GLY A 85 -16.39 -0.02 24.21
CA GLY A 85 -16.46 -1.47 24.20
C GLY A 85 -17.47 -2.07 23.22
N TYR A 86 -17.96 -1.30 22.23
CA TYR A 86 -18.81 -1.85 21.17
C TYR A 86 -18.00 -2.60 20.09
N TYR A 87 -16.71 -2.35 20.01
CA TYR A 87 -15.79 -3.05 19.10
C TYR A 87 -14.64 -3.67 19.89
N ASP A 88 -14.28 -4.89 19.56
CA ASP A 88 -13.22 -5.66 20.22
C ASP A 88 -11.83 -5.16 19.83
N ALA A 89 -11.69 -4.66 18.62
CA ALA A 89 -10.42 -4.16 18.08
C ALA A 89 -10.61 -2.88 17.26
N SER A 90 -9.57 -2.07 17.17
CA SER A 90 -9.51 -0.84 16.37
C SER A 90 -8.08 -0.50 15.96
N GLY A 91 -7.91 0.29 14.90
CA GLY A 91 -6.67 1.02 14.65
C GLY A 91 -6.57 2.27 15.52
N VAL A 92 -5.39 2.86 15.60
CA VAL A 92 -5.17 4.16 16.24
C VAL A 92 -5.58 5.27 15.28
N VAL A 93 -6.56 6.08 15.67
CA VAL A 93 -7.02 7.25 14.91
C VAL A 93 -6.02 8.38 15.05
N SER A 94 -5.67 9.04 13.92
CA SER A 94 -4.63 10.08 13.91
C SER A 94 -4.94 11.24 14.87
N ASP A 95 -6.19 11.69 14.95
CA ASP A 95 -6.61 12.79 15.82
C ASP A 95 -6.52 12.45 17.32
N SER A 96 -6.49 11.17 17.68
CA SER A 96 -6.36 10.69 19.06
C SER A 96 -5.01 10.01 19.33
N PHE A 97 -4.06 10.19 18.43
CA PHE A 97 -2.77 9.48 18.52
C PHE A 97 -2.04 9.79 19.81
N ASP A 98 -1.80 11.06 20.12
CA ASP A 98 -1.06 11.50 21.30
C ASP A 98 -1.75 11.17 22.63
N GLN A 99 -3.09 10.99 22.59
CA GLN A 99 -3.86 10.54 23.76
C GLN A 99 -3.77 9.03 23.97
N THR A 100 -3.39 8.31 22.94
CA THR A 100 -3.39 6.83 22.90
C THR A 100 -1.98 6.27 23.03
N ILE A 101 -1.02 6.85 22.33
CA ILE A 101 0.34 6.35 22.17
C ILE A 101 1.33 7.32 22.81
N GLN A 102 2.32 6.75 23.48
CA GLN A 102 3.52 7.43 23.95
C GLN A 102 4.76 6.66 23.50
N PHE A 103 5.88 7.34 23.37
CA PHE A 103 7.15 6.71 23.04
C PHE A 103 8.06 6.69 24.27
N ASN A 104 8.72 5.58 24.49
CA ASN A 104 9.75 5.48 25.51
C ASN A 104 11.08 6.11 25.04
N THR A 105 12.08 6.14 25.91
CA THR A 105 13.41 6.71 25.61
C THR A 105 14.17 5.99 24.48
N ARG A 106 13.70 4.79 24.08
CA ARG A 106 14.26 4.02 22.95
C ARG A 106 13.49 4.25 21.66
N GLY A 107 12.43 5.10 21.68
CA GLY A 107 11.57 5.32 20.53
C GLY A 107 10.54 4.22 20.29
N GLU A 108 10.37 3.28 21.21
CA GLU A 108 9.36 2.23 21.09
C GLU A 108 7.99 2.75 21.52
N ALA A 109 6.97 2.45 20.71
CA ALA A 109 5.60 2.85 20.98
C ALA A 109 5.00 2.03 22.12
N SER A 110 4.28 2.70 23.02
CA SER A 110 3.52 2.09 24.11
C SER A 110 2.21 2.85 24.33
N LEU A 111 1.27 2.23 25.02
CA LEU A 111 0.02 2.89 25.40
C LEU A 111 0.26 3.92 26.49
N THR A 112 -0.52 5.01 26.47
CA THR A 112 -0.65 5.93 27.60
C THR A 112 -1.26 5.23 28.80
N GLU A 113 -1.03 5.75 30.01
CA GLU A 113 -1.56 5.17 31.25
C GLU A 113 -3.10 5.13 31.27
N ASP A 114 -3.77 6.05 30.59
CA ASP A 114 -5.23 6.05 30.47
C ASP A 114 -5.72 4.86 29.66
N MET A 115 -5.09 4.53 28.52
CA MET A 115 -5.45 3.38 27.72
C MET A 115 -5.17 2.05 28.43
N LYS A 116 -4.06 1.97 29.17
CA LYS A 116 -3.74 0.79 29.99
C LYS A 116 -4.81 0.55 31.07
N ARG A 117 -5.27 1.62 31.76
CA ARG A 117 -6.34 1.52 32.75
C ARG A 117 -7.68 1.08 32.18
N LYS A 118 -7.94 1.37 30.90
CA LYS A 118 -9.13 0.88 30.17
C LYS A 118 -9.01 -0.56 29.73
N GLY A 119 -7.91 -1.26 30.05
CA GLY A 119 -7.68 -2.65 29.64
C GLY A 119 -7.47 -2.80 28.14
N ILE A 120 -6.85 -1.81 27.50
CA ILE A 120 -6.52 -1.85 26.07
C ILE A 120 -5.12 -2.41 25.90
N ASN A 121 -4.93 -3.26 24.90
CA ASN A 121 -3.65 -3.80 24.46
C ASN A 121 -3.24 -3.13 23.13
N LEU A 122 -1.92 -3.02 22.90
CA LEU A 122 -1.34 -2.53 21.66
C LEU A 122 -0.47 -3.61 21.04
N VAL A 123 -0.70 -3.85 19.76
CA VAL A 123 0.19 -4.64 18.92
C VAL A 123 0.68 -3.77 17.77
N THR A 124 2.00 -3.69 17.59
CA THR A 124 2.62 -2.98 16.47
C THR A 124 3.27 -3.98 15.51
N ALA A 125 3.10 -3.78 14.22
CA ALA A 125 3.70 -4.61 13.20
C ALA A 125 4.00 -3.82 11.94
N VAL A 126 5.17 -4.06 11.33
CA VAL A 126 5.43 -3.59 9.95
C VAL A 126 4.55 -4.42 9.02
N ARG A 127 3.73 -3.78 8.21
CA ARG A 127 2.84 -4.48 7.29
C ARG A 127 3.62 -4.92 6.05
N SER A 128 3.33 -6.12 5.57
CA SER A 128 3.80 -6.59 4.26
C SER A 128 3.04 -5.87 3.14
N SER A 129 3.22 -4.56 3.06
CA SER A 129 2.51 -3.70 2.12
C SER A 129 3.34 -2.50 1.67
N ILE A 130 2.97 -1.95 0.53
CA ILE A 130 3.55 -0.72 0.00
C ILE A 130 2.44 0.23 -0.45
N SER A 131 2.60 1.51 -0.15
CA SER A 131 1.87 2.61 -0.80
C SER A 131 2.79 3.31 -1.78
N TYR A 132 2.32 3.63 -2.97
CA TYR A 132 3.14 4.27 -4.01
C TYR A 132 2.33 5.27 -4.85
N MET A 133 3.04 6.15 -5.56
CA MET A 133 2.49 6.96 -6.64
C MET A 133 3.00 6.40 -7.97
N GLY A 134 2.07 5.93 -8.82
CA GLY A 134 2.40 5.33 -10.11
C GLY A 134 2.37 6.34 -11.25
N PHE A 135 3.31 6.24 -12.17
CA PHE A 135 3.30 6.91 -13.46
C PHE A 135 2.76 5.95 -14.52
N ASN A 136 1.72 6.34 -15.25
CA ASN A 136 1.26 5.51 -16.36
C ASN A 136 2.29 5.51 -17.49
N MET A 137 2.96 4.39 -17.71
CA MET A 137 4.08 4.29 -18.64
C MET A 137 3.68 4.37 -20.11
N VAL A 138 2.38 4.38 -20.42
CA VAL A 138 1.87 4.65 -21.78
C VAL A 138 1.41 6.10 -21.97
N ASP A 139 1.50 6.93 -20.94
CA ASP A 139 1.20 8.36 -21.05
C ASP A 139 2.30 9.09 -21.84
N PRO A 140 1.96 10.02 -22.75
CA PRO A 140 2.95 10.68 -23.61
C PRO A 140 3.88 11.67 -22.88
N VAL A 141 3.53 12.11 -21.65
CA VAL A 141 4.31 13.10 -20.88
C VAL A 141 5.15 12.42 -19.82
N VAL A 142 4.52 11.65 -18.93
CA VAL A 142 5.22 11.00 -17.81
C VAL A 142 5.69 9.59 -18.13
N GLY A 143 5.17 8.95 -19.16
CA GLY A 143 5.45 7.56 -19.54
C GLY A 143 6.61 7.40 -20.50
N GLY A 144 6.78 6.18 -20.99
CA GLY A 144 7.80 5.81 -21.96
C GLY A 144 9.22 5.77 -21.38
N THR A 145 10.17 5.55 -22.31
CA THR A 145 11.61 5.35 -22.02
C THR A 145 12.49 6.51 -22.47
N SER A 146 11.89 7.62 -22.92
CA SER A 146 12.68 8.80 -23.34
C SER A 146 13.43 9.38 -22.15
N GLU A 147 14.61 9.96 -22.40
CA GLU A 147 15.38 10.63 -21.35
C GLU A 147 14.57 11.75 -20.69
N GLN A 148 13.81 12.50 -21.46
CA GLN A 148 12.96 13.58 -20.98
C GLN A 148 11.93 13.08 -19.93
N SER A 149 11.14 12.05 -20.24
CA SER A 149 10.15 11.52 -19.32
C SER A 149 10.79 10.83 -18.11
N LEU A 150 11.94 10.17 -18.29
CA LEU A 150 12.69 9.58 -17.20
C LEU A 150 13.20 10.64 -16.20
N LEU A 151 13.80 11.72 -16.70
CA LEU A 151 14.28 12.82 -15.86
C LEU A 151 13.13 13.53 -15.14
N LEU A 152 11.98 13.70 -15.80
CA LEU A 152 10.77 14.25 -15.19
C LEU A 152 10.29 13.36 -14.03
N ARG A 153 10.19 12.04 -14.22
CA ARG A 153 9.77 11.10 -13.13
C ARG A 153 10.75 11.13 -11.95
N ARG A 154 12.05 11.19 -12.21
CA ARG A 154 13.08 11.29 -11.15
C ARG A 154 13.01 12.62 -10.40
N ALA A 155 12.81 13.74 -11.11
CA ALA A 155 12.62 15.06 -10.51
C ALA A 155 11.40 15.05 -9.55
N ILE A 156 10.28 14.51 -10.00
CA ILE A 156 9.07 14.34 -9.19
C ILE A 156 9.35 13.44 -7.98
N SER A 157 10.07 12.32 -8.16
CA SER A 157 10.40 11.38 -7.09
C SER A 157 11.24 12.02 -5.97
N ILE A 158 12.13 12.94 -6.31
CA ILE A 158 12.89 13.70 -5.30
C ILE A 158 12.01 14.74 -4.61
N ALA A 159 11.13 15.43 -5.33
CA ALA A 159 10.32 16.52 -4.79
C ALA A 159 9.21 16.03 -3.85
N ILE A 160 8.67 14.83 -4.05
CA ILE A 160 7.64 14.24 -3.18
C ILE A 160 8.27 13.68 -1.91
N ASP A 161 8.11 14.40 -0.81
CA ASP A 161 8.72 14.06 0.48
C ASP A 161 7.82 13.11 1.28
N TYR A 162 8.03 11.80 1.09
CA TYR A 162 7.27 10.79 1.83
C TYR A 162 7.63 10.72 3.33
N GLU A 163 8.80 11.14 3.73
CA GLU A 163 9.16 11.29 5.15
C GLU A 163 8.27 12.35 5.83
N GLU A 164 8.05 13.47 5.13
CA GLU A 164 7.12 14.52 5.59
C GLU A 164 5.67 13.98 5.62
N LEU A 165 5.24 13.24 4.59
CA LEU A 165 3.90 12.62 4.55
C LEU A 165 3.70 11.67 5.72
N ILE A 166 4.65 10.78 6.00
CA ILE A 166 4.59 9.82 7.11
C ILE A 166 4.50 10.58 8.44
N SER A 167 5.28 11.62 8.61
CA SER A 167 5.27 12.44 9.83
C SER A 167 3.92 13.12 10.05
N ILE A 168 3.37 13.77 9.02
CA ILE A 168 2.15 14.59 9.14
C ILE A 168 0.88 13.73 9.18
N PHE A 169 0.76 12.77 8.26
CA PHE A 169 -0.51 12.05 8.05
C PHE A 169 -0.56 10.66 8.69
N ALA A 170 0.60 10.06 8.95
CA ALA A 170 0.68 8.75 9.57
C ALA A 170 1.25 8.77 10.99
N ASN A 171 1.51 9.96 11.57
CA ASN A 171 2.11 10.11 12.91
C ASN A 171 3.41 9.27 13.07
N GLY A 172 4.26 9.26 12.04
CA GLY A 172 5.50 8.49 12.03
C GLY A 172 5.34 6.97 11.80
N ARG A 173 4.14 6.47 11.56
CA ARG A 173 3.87 5.03 11.38
C ARG A 173 4.17 4.55 9.97
N GLY A 174 5.43 4.44 9.65
CA GLY A 174 5.88 3.91 8.36
C GLY A 174 7.34 4.21 8.09
N THR A 175 7.86 3.57 7.05
CA THR A 175 9.23 3.77 6.56
C THR A 175 9.16 4.14 5.09
N ALA A 176 9.86 5.21 4.68
CA ALA A 176 9.94 5.61 3.28
C ALA A 176 10.52 4.47 2.44
N ALA A 177 9.80 4.06 1.40
CA ALA A 177 10.17 2.92 0.60
C ALA A 177 11.33 3.24 -0.34
N GLN A 178 12.25 2.29 -0.48
CA GLN A 178 13.39 2.37 -1.38
C GLN A 178 13.22 1.48 -2.62
N GLY A 179 12.12 0.77 -2.70
CA GLY A 179 11.74 -0.17 -3.74
C GLY A 179 10.40 -0.83 -3.40
N PRO A 180 9.93 -1.81 -4.19
CA PRO A 180 8.61 -2.40 -4.00
C PRO A 180 8.51 -3.35 -2.80
N ILE A 181 9.61 -3.97 -2.38
CA ILE A 181 9.63 -5.03 -1.37
C ILE A 181 9.61 -4.41 0.03
N PRO A 182 8.65 -4.76 0.91
CA PRO A 182 8.61 -4.26 2.27
C PRO A 182 9.59 -4.97 3.21
N PRO A 183 9.94 -4.36 4.35
CA PRO A 183 10.71 -5.01 5.40
C PRO A 183 10.07 -6.33 5.85
N GLY A 184 10.91 -7.33 6.12
CA GLY A 184 10.48 -8.67 6.55
C GLY A 184 10.22 -9.65 5.40
N ILE A 185 10.14 -9.18 4.16
CA ILE A 185 10.05 -10.04 2.97
C ILE A 185 11.45 -10.31 2.42
N PHE A 186 11.72 -11.56 1.99
CA PHE A 186 12.98 -11.90 1.35
C PHE A 186 13.27 -10.97 0.18
N GLY A 187 14.52 -10.54 0.02
CA GLY A 187 14.90 -9.56 -1.01
C GLY A 187 14.88 -8.11 -0.54
N TYR A 188 14.27 -7.79 0.62
CA TYR A 188 14.43 -6.48 1.23
C TYR A 188 15.86 -6.27 1.70
N VAL A 189 16.46 -5.14 1.35
CA VAL A 189 17.84 -4.79 1.72
C VAL A 189 17.83 -3.51 2.55
N GLU A 190 18.41 -3.58 3.73
CA GLU A 190 18.59 -2.42 4.61
C GLU A 190 19.94 -1.72 4.37
N GLY A 191 20.05 -0.51 4.90
CA GLY A 191 21.28 0.24 4.91
C GLY A 191 21.67 0.81 3.55
N GLU A 192 22.94 1.11 3.36
CA GLU A 192 23.49 1.80 2.20
C GLU A 192 23.20 1.07 0.87
N ASN A 193 23.27 -0.26 0.87
CA ASN A 193 23.01 -1.06 -0.33
C ASN A 193 21.51 -1.15 -0.68
N GLY A 194 20.64 -0.78 0.24
CA GLY A 194 19.19 -0.83 0.05
C GLY A 194 18.56 0.45 -0.49
N ILE A 195 19.29 1.58 -0.48
CA ILE A 195 18.70 2.87 -0.89
C ILE A 195 18.44 2.94 -2.40
N ASN A 196 17.50 3.79 -2.77
CA ASN A 196 17.30 4.24 -4.14
C ASN A 196 18.27 5.39 -4.45
N PRO A 197 19.38 5.17 -5.19
CA PRO A 197 20.42 6.18 -5.37
C PRO A 197 19.98 7.36 -6.26
N TYR A 198 18.85 7.23 -6.96
CA TYR A 198 18.28 8.31 -7.78
C TYR A 198 17.50 9.33 -6.97
N VAL A 199 17.12 8.99 -5.74
CA VAL A 199 16.31 9.86 -4.85
C VAL A 199 17.04 10.15 -3.55
N TYR A 200 17.91 9.24 -3.11
CA TYR A 200 18.60 9.33 -1.81
C TYR A 200 20.11 9.24 -1.94
N THR A 201 20.79 9.81 -0.97
CA THR A 201 22.19 9.60 -0.68
C THR A 201 22.33 8.94 0.69
N TRP A 202 23.42 8.20 0.91
CA TRP A 202 23.73 7.63 2.21
C TRP A 202 24.63 8.58 3.00
N ALA A 203 24.16 9.10 4.12
CA ALA A 203 24.91 10.05 4.95
C ALA A 203 24.59 9.86 6.42
N GLY A 204 25.62 9.80 7.26
CA GLY A 204 25.44 9.66 8.70
C GLY A 204 24.71 8.40 9.14
N ARG A 205 24.92 7.27 8.43
CA ARG A 205 24.26 5.96 8.63
C ARG A 205 22.77 5.94 8.36
N GLN A 206 22.28 6.84 7.53
CA GLN A 206 20.87 6.87 7.14
C GLN A 206 20.70 7.31 5.68
N ALA A 207 19.60 6.88 5.06
CA ALA A 207 19.18 7.40 3.78
C ALA A 207 18.74 8.86 3.96
N LYS A 208 19.30 9.76 3.15
CA LYS A 208 18.94 11.18 3.14
C LYS A 208 18.44 11.54 1.75
N ARG A 209 17.21 12.04 1.66
CA ARG A 209 16.63 12.52 0.40
C ARG A 209 17.51 13.60 -0.21
N GLN A 210 17.71 13.54 -1.52
CA GLN A 210 18.44 14.56 -2.27
C GLN A 210 17.70 15.90 -2.16
N ASN A 211 18.45 16.99 -2.25
CA ASN A 211 17.87 18.32 -2.14
C ASN A 211 17.05 18.70 -3.41
N LEU A 212 16.17 19.68 -3.24
CA LEU A 212 15.27 20.12 -4.31
C LEU A 212 16.01 20.69 -5.52
N GLU A 213 17.23 21.22 -5.35
CA GLU A 213 18.01 21.76 -6.48
C GLU A 213 18.42 20.66 -7.49
N VAL A 214 18.69 19.42 -6.99
CA VAL A 214 18.89 18.26 -7.86
C VAL A 214 17.63 17.96 -8.68
N ALA A 215 16.46 18.02 -8.05
CA ALA A 215 15.19 17.80 -8.75
C ALA A 215 14.92 18.89 -9.80
N LYS A 216 15.25 20.14 -9.51
CA LYS A 216 15.11 21.25 -10.47
C LYS A 216 16.09 21.12 -11.66
N ASP A 217 17.33 20.67 -11.41
CA ASP A 217 18.28 20.40 -12.50
C ASP A 217 17.78 19.28 -13.42
N LEU A 218 17.27 18.19 -12.84
CA LEU A 218 16.66 17.11 -13.61
C LEU A 218 15.46 17.60 -14.43
N LEU A 219 14.61 18.45 -13.85
CA LEU A 219 13.45 19.02 -14.53
C LEU A 219 13.89 19.94 -15.69
N PHE A 220 14.92 20.76 -15.49
CA PHE A 220 15.50 21.61 -16.53
C PHE A 220 16.02 20.75 -17.70
N ARG A 221 16.77 19.71 -17.41
CA ARG A 221 17.26 18.75 -18.41
C ARG A 221 16.12 17.97 -19.09
N ALA A 222 14.99 17.80 -18.42
CA ALA A 222 13.76 17.28 -19.00
C ALA A 222 13.04 18.28 -19.92
N GLY A 223 13.57 19.49 -20.10
CA GLY A 223 13.01 20.52 -20.98
C GLY A 223 12.01 21.47 -20.30
N TYR A 224 12.02 21.54 -18.97
CA TYR A 224 11.13 22.42 -18.21
C TYR A 224 11.91 23.29 -17.22
N GLU A 225 11.81 24.59 -17.34
CA GLU A 225 12.39 25.54 -16.39
C GLU A 225 11.29 26.08 -15.48
N ASN A 226 11.41 25.84 -14.15
CA ASN A 226 10.39 26.21 -13.17
C ASN A 226 8.96 25.77 -13.55
N GLY A 227 8.84 24.56 -14.13
CA GLY A 227 7.55 24.01 -14.56
C GLY A 227 7.03 24.57 -15.89
N VAL A 228 7.83 25.33 -16.62
CA VAL A 228 7.48 25.87 -17.95
C VAL A 228 8.31 25.16 -19.02
N ASN A 229 7.66 24.69 -20.07
CA ASN A 229 8.35 24.07 -21.21
C ASN A 229 9.25 25.11 -21.91
N ILE A 230 10.54 24.81 -22.00
CA ILE A 230 11.56 25.75 -22.52
C ILE A 230 11.32 26.10 -23.99
N ASN A 231 10.73 25.18 -24.76
CA ASN A 231 10.55 25.36 -26.21
C ASN A 231 9.22 26.07 -26.56
N THR A 232 8.14 25.76 -25.79
CA THR A 232 6.79 26.27 -26.08
C THR A 232 6.37 27.44 -25.21
N GLY A 233 7.00 27.62 -24.04
CA GLY A 233 6.59 28.59 -23.03
C GLY A 233 5.33 28.20 -22.27
N GLU A 234 4.79 27.00 -22.47
CA GLU A 234 3.58 26.53 -21.80
C GLU A 234 3.89 25.95 -20.42
N PRO A 235 3.04 26.18 -19.42
CA PRO A 235 3.20 25.58 -18.09
C PRO A 235 2.95 24.07 -18.14
N LEU A 236 3.76 23.32 -17.41
CA LEU A 236 3.57 21.87 -17.22
C LEU A 236 2.43 21.60 -16.25
N THR A 237 1.32 21.12 -16.78
CA THR A 237 0.18 20.66 -15.99
C THR A 237 0.14 19.15 -16.01
N LEU A 238 0.10 18.53 -14.81
CA LEU A 238 -0.01 17.08 -14.64
C LEU A 238 -1.31 16.73 -13.93
N TYR A 239 -1.83 15.55 -14.21
CA TYR A 239 -3.10 15.06 -13.71
C TYR A 239 -2.89 13.92 -12.72
N PHE A 240 -3.42 14.09 -11.51
CA PHE A 240 -3.34 13.11 -10.43
C PHE A 240 -4.71 12.51 -10.13
N ASP A 241 -4.87 11.24 -10.46
CA ASP A 241 -6.09 10.47 -10.19
C ASP A 241 -5.98 9.75 -8.84
N THR A 242 -7.02 9.87 -8.02
CA THR A 242 -7.05 9.23 -6.70
C THR A 242 -8.48 9.00 -6.22
N VAL A 243 -8.59 8.21 -5.15
CA VAL A 243 -9.87 8.01 -4.46
C VAL A 243 -10.08 9.13 -3.45
N SER A 244 -11.28 9.71 -3.43
CA SER A 244 -11.70 10.65 -2.39
C SER A 244 -12.46 9.92 -1.29
N SER A 245 -11.95 10.00 -0.07
CA SER A 245 -12.53 9.37 1.13
C SER A 245 -12.90 10.40 2.21
N GLY A 246 -13.73 11.40 1.85
CA GLY A 246 -14.25 12.38 2.81
C GLY A 246 -13.38 13.64 3.02
N PRO A 247 -13.70 14.45 4.03
CA PRO A 247 -13.06 15.77 4.27
C PRO A 247 -11.55 15.71 4.54
N GLY A 248 -11.07 14.68 5.25
CA GLY A 248 -9.66 14.51 5.58
C GLY A 248 -8.74 14.35 4.36
N SER A 249 -9.26 13.82 3.25
CA SER A 249 -8.47 13.69 2.02
C SER A 249 -8.09 15.04 1.40
N LYS A 250 -8.85 16.11 1.64
CA LYS A 250 -8.53 17.44 1.09
C LYS A 250 -7.17 17.97 1.55
N VAL A 251 -6.81 17.74 2.81
CA VAL A 251 -5.54 18.21 3.38
C VAL A 251 -4.37 17.51 2.70
N MET A 252 -4.46 16.19 2.55
CA MET A 252 -3.44 15.38 1.88
C MET A 252 -3.33 15.73 0.38
N LEU A 253 -4.46 15.95 -0.31
CA LEU A 253 -4.45 16.37 -1.71
C LEU A 253 -3.82 17.76 -1.91
N ASN A 254 -4.04 18.69 -0.98
CA ASN A 254 -3.37 19.97 -0.99
C ASN A 254 -1.87 19.85 -0.70
N TRP A 255 -1.48 18.91 0.15
CA TRP A 255 -0.08 18.61 0.39
C TRP A 255 0.59 18.11 -0.92
N TYR A 256 -0.01 17.20 -1.67
CA TYR A 256 0.51 16.78 -2.98
C TYR A 256 0.68 17.97 -3.94
N ARG A 257 -0.32 18.87 -4.04
CA ARG A 257 -0.18 20.09 -4.87
C ARG A 257 1.04 20.93 -4.45
N LYS A 258 1.27 21.09 -3.16
CA LYS A 258 2.45 21.80 -2.64
C LYS A 258 3.75 21.10 -3.00
N GLN A 259 3.80 19.77 -2.98
CA GLN A 259 5.00 19.04 -3.39
C GLN A 259 5.34 19.30 -4.87
N PHE A 260 4.36 19.21 -5.77
CA PHE A 260 4.56 19.48 -7.19
C PHE A 260 4.89 20.96 -7.46
N SER A 261 4.29 21.87 -6.73
CA SER A 261 4.58 23.31 -6.87
C SER A 261 6.01 23.70 -6.49
N LYS A 262 6.75 22.89 -5.73
CA LYS A 262 8.19 23.06 -5.47
C LYS A 262 9.01 23.02 -6.79
N LEU A 263 8.48 22.35 -7.81
CA LEU A 263 9.05 22.26 -9.17
C LEU A 263 8.37 23.21 -10.17
N GLY A 264 7.44 24.05 -9.73
CA GLY A 264 6.61 24.88 -10.62
C GLY A 264 5.56 24.12 -11.41
N ILE A 265 5.35 22.82 -11.11
CA ILE A 265 4.38 21.97 -11.80
C ILE A 265 2.98 22.23 -11.23
N ASP A 266 2.00 22.48 -12.12
CA ASP A 266 0.59 22.55 -11.76
C ASP A 266 0.00 21.13 -11.67
N LEU A 267 -0.55 20.75 -10.50
CA LEU A 267 -1.15 19.45 -10.27
C LEU A 267 -2.67 19.55 -10.20
N VAL A 268 -3.33 19.05 -11.26
CA VAL A 268 -4.78 18.92 -11.31
C VAL A 268 -5.21 17.59 -10.68
N VAL A 269 -5.82 17.65 -9.51
CA VAL A 269 -6.31 16.47 -8.80
C VAL A 269 -7.69 16.06 -9.31
N ARG A 270 -7.83 14.81 -9.75
CA ARG A 270 -9.04 14.18 -10.26
C ARG A 270 -9.50 13.08 -9.29
N ALA A 271 -10.12 13.49 -8.17
CA ALA A 271 -10.61 12.56 -7.16
C ALA A 271 -11.99 11.99 -7.55
N THR A 272 -12.14 10.67 -7.46
CA THR A 272 -13.40 9.95 -7.76
C THR A 272 -13.70 8.89 -6.69
N ASP A 273 -14.85 8.22 -6.79
CA ASP A 273 -15.10 7.01 -6.03
C ASP A 273 -14.18 5.85 -6.50
N TYR A 274 -14.07 4.83 -5.66
CA TYR A 274 -13.12 3.73 -5.88
C TYR A 274 -13.38 2.95 -7.17
N ASN A 275 -14.64 2.67 -7.49
CA ASN A 275 -15.00 1.89 -8.68
C ASN A 275 -14.64 2.64 -9.98
N ARG A 276 -14.93 3.93 -10.03
CA ARG A 276 -14.54 4.80 -11.15
C ARG A 276 -13.03 4.93 -11.27
N PHE A 277 -12.34 5.04 -10.15
CA PHE A 277 -10.88 5.10 -10.14
C PHE A 277 -10.29 3.80 -10.70
N GLN A 278 -10.73 2.63 -10.23
CA GLN A 278 -10.30 1.34 -10.78
C GLN A 278 -10.56 1.22 -12.28
N GLU A 279 -11.71 1.69 -12.75
CA GLU A 279 -12.04 1.65 -14.18
C GLU A 279 -11.09 2.53 -15.02
N LYS A 280 -10.72 3.72 -14.53
CA LYS A 280 -9.75 4.58 -15.21
C LYS A 280 -8.38 3.92 -15.30
N VAL A 281 -7.91 3.30 -14.22
CA VAL A 281 -6.63 2.57 -14.21
C VAL A 281 -6.69 1.39 -15.17
N ARG A 282 -7.77 0.60 -15.14
CA ARG A 282 -7.97 -0.53 -16.04
C ARG A 282 -7.95 -0.13 -17.51
N LYS A 283 -8.50 1.04 -17.85
CA LYS A 283 -8.51 1.60 -19.20
C LYS A 283 -7.21 2.31 -19.59
N GLY A 284 -6.27 2.48 -18.67
CA GLY A 284 -5.03 3.23 -18.89
C GLY A 284 -5.25 4.73 -19.14
N THR A 285 -6.35 5.32 -18.64
CA THR A 285 -6.70 6.74 -18.83
C THR A 285 -6.24 7.66 -17.70
N VAL A 286 -5.56 7.13 -16.71
CA VAL A 286 -4.87 7.87 -15.66
C VAL A 286 -3.50 8.34 -16.17
N GLN A 287 -2.97 9.43 -15.62
CA GLN A 287 -1.60 9.88 -15.91
C GLN A 287 -0.67 9.56 -14.72
N ILE A 288 -0.98 10.13 -13.56
CA ILE A 288 -0.33 9.83 -12.27
C ILE A 288 -1.43 9.41 -11.31
N PHE A 289 -1.16 8.44 -10.46
CA PHE A 289 -2.17 7.96 -9.51
C PHE A 289 -1.54 7.44 -8.22
N SER A 290 -2.30 7.44 -7.13
CA SER A 290 -1.91 6.80 -5.87
C SER A 290 -2.54 5.43 -5.77
N TRP A 291 -1.73 4.42 -5.41
CA TRP A 291 -2.17 3.05 -5.18
C TRP A 291 -1.34 2.40 -4.07
N GLY A 292 -1.67 1.16 -3.76
CA GLY A 292 -0.92 0.34 -2.82
C GLY A 292 -1.14 -1.13 -3.08
N TRP A 293 -0.32 -1.95 -2.44
CA TRP A 293 -0.43 -3.40 -2.46
C TRP A 293 -0.23 -3.97 -1.06
N ASN A 294 -1.08 -4.90 -0.69
CA ASN A 294 -0.88 -5.74 0.48
C ASN A 294 -0.47 -7.12 -0.02
N ALA A 295 0.53 -7.73 0.60
CA ALA A 295 0.96 -9.06 0.21
C ALA A 295 -0.16 -10.10 0.37
N ASP A 296 -0.34 -10.93 -0.65
CA ASP A 296 -1.18 -12.13 -0.58
C ASP A 296 -0.41 -13.30 0.03
N TYR A 297 0.93 -13.27 -0.09
CA TYR A 297 1.88 -14.23 0.48
C TYR A 297 3.26 -13.57 0.65
N PRO A 298 4.12 -14.06 1.59
CA PRO A 298 5.37 -13.40 1.97
C PRO A 298 6.53 -13.74 1.01
N ASP A 299 6.38 -13.39 -0.26
CA ASP A 299 7.42 -13.59 -1.28
C ASP A 299 7.64 -12.32 -2.12
N PRO A 300 8.87 -11.98 -2.52
CA PRO A 300 9.16 -10.83 -3.37
C PRO A 300 8.46 -10.88 -4.73
N GLU A 301 8.11 -12.07 -5.21
CA GLU A 301 7.32 -12.24 -6.44
C GLU A 301 6.01 -11.46 -6.37
N ASN A 302 5.34 -11.47 -5.19
CA ASN A 302 4.07 -10.77 -4.97
C ASN A 302 4.17 -9.22 -4.97
N PHE A 303 5.35 -8.67 -5.12
CA PHE A 303 5.59 -7.24 -5.32
C PHE A 303 6.13 -6.94 -6.72
N PHE A 304 7.00 -7.78 -7.23
CA PHE A 304 7.56 -7.57 -8.57
C PHE A 304 6.56 -7.86 -9.69
N PHE A 305 5.56 -8.74 -9.47
CA PHE A 305 4.53 -9.01 -10.48
C PHE A 305 3.68 -7.77 -10.82
N LEU A 306 3.67 -6.76 -9.94
CA LEU A 306 3.05 -5.45 -10.17
C LEU A 306 3.78 -4.61 -11.22
N LEU A 307 4.98 -5.03 -11.63
CA LEU A 307 5.81 -4.38 -12.62
C LEU A 307 6.14 -5.31 -13.80
N TYR A 308 5.66 -6.57 -13.77
CA TYR A 308 5.83 -7.52 -14.84
C TYR A 308 5.01 -7.13 -16.08
N GLY A 309 5.68 -6.96 -17.22
CA GLY A 309 5.07 -6.41 -18.44
C GLY A 309 3.82 -7.15 -18.92
N PRO A 310 3.82 -8.51 -18.98
CA PRO A 310 2.63 -9.29 -19.34
C PRO A 310 1.41 -9.08 -18.42
N ASN A 311 1.62 -8.60 -17.19
CA ASN A 311 0.55 -8.26 -16.25
C ASN A 311 0.00 -6.83 -16.42
N ALA A 312 0.42 -6.09 -17.45
CA ALA A 312 -0.05 -4.73 -17.68
C ALA A 312 -1.58 -4.65 -17.78
N LYS A 313 -2.17 -3.69 -17.07
CA LYS A 313 -3.65 -3.52 -17.02
C LYS A 313 -4.29 -3.41 -18.38
N ILE A 314 -3.67 -2.68 -19.32
CA ILE A 314 -4.20 -2.49 -20.67
C ILE A 314 -4.00 -3.71 -21.59
N VAL A 315 -3.14 -4.64 -21.21
CA VAL A 315 -2.82 -5.85 -22.03
C VAL A 315 -3.64 -7.05 -21.57
N SER A 316 -3.51 -7.41 -20.29
CA SER A 316 -4.08 -8.64 -19.74
C SER A 316 -5.09 -8.44 -18.62
N GLN A 317 -5.37 -7.18 -18.22
CA GLN A 317 -6.12 -6.83 -17.02
C GLN A 317 -5.44 -7.32 -15.72
N GLY A 318 -4.13 -7.60 -15.78
CA GLY A 318 -3.30 -8.00 -14.63
C GLY A 318 -3.04 -6.86 -13.66
N GLU A 319 -2.14 -7.05 -12.68
CA GLU A 319 -1.97 -6.10 -11.58
C GLU A 319 -0.85 -5.04 -11.81
N ASN A 320 -0.19 -5.05 -12.97
CA ASN A 320 0.73 -3.97 -13.34
C ASN A 320 -0.06 -2.71 -13.77
N ALA A 321 -0.46 -1.94 -12.79
CA ALA A 321 -1.32 -0.77 -12.95
C ALA A 321 -0.64 0.39 -13.70
N VAL A 322 0.69 0.47 -13.68
CA VAL A 322 1.46 1.50 -14.38
C VAL A 322 1.77 1.12 -15.83
N ASN A 323 1.41 -0.07 -16.28
CA ASN A 323 1.68 -0.57 -17.63
C ASN A 323 3.20 -0.53 -17.99
N TYR A 324 4.05 -0.76 -16.99
CA TYR A 324 5.50 -0.81 -17.18
C TYR A 324 5.88 -2.02 -18.02
N GLN A 325 6.86 -1.85 -18.90
CA GLN A 325 7.40 -2.90 -19.77
C GLN A 325 8.91 -2.79 -19.82
N SER A 326 9.60 -3.89 -19.57
CA SER A 326 11.05 -4.01 -19.69
C SER A 326 11.41 -5.47 -19.92
N GLU A 327 11.91 -5.80 -21.09
CA GLU A 327 12.29 -7.18 -21.45
C GLU A 327 13.32 -7.75 -20.43
N GLU A 328 14.36 -6.95 -20.08
CA GLU A 328 15.34 -7.36 -19.08
C GLU A 328 14.70 -7.68 -17.71
N PHE A 329 13.76 -6.85 -17.26
CA PHE A 329 13.06 -7.08 -16.00
C PHE A 329 12.15 -8.32 -16.07
N ASP A 330 11.44 -8.48 -17.17
CA ASP A 330 10.49 -9.57 -17.38
C ASP A 330 11.21 -10.94 -17.41
N ASP A 331 12.36 -11.03 -18.07
CA ASP A 331 13.19 -12.24 -18.07
C ASP A 331 13.71 -12.59 -16.67
N LEU A 332 14.18 -11.58 -15.92
CA LEU A 332 14.63 -11.76 -14.55
C LEU A 332 13.47 -12.16 -13.61
N PHE A 333 12.28 -11.60 -13.81
CA PHE A 333 11.08 -11.96 -13.04
C PHE A 333 10.72 -13.44 -13.24
N VAL A 334 10.66 -13.91 -14.50
CA VAL A 334 10.36 -15.31 -14.81
C VAL A 334 11.39 -16.24 -14.17
N ARG A 335 12.66 -15.87 -14.16
CA ARG A 335 13.72 -16.64 -13.51
C ARG A 335 13.54 -16.63 -11.98
N MET A 336 13.42 -15.45 -11.37
CA MET A 336 13.38 -15.22 -9.94
C MET A 336 12.23 -15.99 -9.25
N ARG A 337 11.02 -15.98 -9.83
CA ARG A 337 9.81 -16.53 -9.21
C ARG A 337 9.87 -18.04 -8.96
N SER A 338 10.74 -18.77 -9.67
CA SER A 338 10.91 -20.22 -9.52
C SER A 338 12.14 -20.61 -8.68
N MET A 339 12.91 -19.63 -8.18
CA MET A 339 14.11 -19.88 -7.40
C MET A 339 13.80 -20.05 -5.91
N ALA A 340 14.50 -20.95 -5.24
CA ALA A 340 14.53 -21.00 -3.78
C ALA A 340 15.25 -19.79 -3.19
N ASN A 341 14.87 -19.38 -1.98
CA ASN A 341 15.55 -18.30 -1.27
C ASN A 341 17.03 -18.64 -1.02
N GLY A 342 17.91 -17.74 -1.41
CA GLY A 342 19.36 -17.91 -1.30
C GLY A 342 20.10 -16.77 -2.01
N ILE A 343 21.43 -16.87 -2.04
CA ILE A 343 22.32 -15.83 -2.58
C ILE A 343 22.00 -15.55 -4.06
N GLU A 344 21.83 -16.58 -4.87
CA GLU A 344 21.58 -16.44 -6.30
C GLU A 344 20.23 -15.73 -6.58
N ARG A 345 19.17 -16.05 -5.80
CA ARG A 345 17.88 -15.36 -5.92
C ARG A 345 18.01 -13.91 -5.50
N GLN A 346 18.78 -13.62 -4.43
CA GLN A 346 19.02 -12.25 -3.97
C GLN A 346 19.77 -11.42 -5.04
N GLU A 347 20.74 -11.99 -5.74
CA GLU A 347 21.44 -11.29 -6.84
C GLU A 347 20.48 -10.93 -7.98
N VAL A 348 19.59 -11.84 -8.36
CA VAL A 348 18.56 -11.57 -9.37
C VAL A 348 17.62 -10.45 -8.89
N ILE A 349 17.17 -10.51 -7.64
CA ILE A 349 16.33 -9.48 -7.03
C ILE A 349 17.02 -8.11 -7.01
N ASN A 350 18.30 -8.07 -6.63
CA ASN A 350 19.08 -6.83 -6.63
C ASN A 350 19.14 -6.21 -8.03
N ARG A 351 19.34 -7.03 -9.07
CA ARG A 351 19.34 -6.55 -10.45
C ARG A 351 17.96 -6.01 -10.86
N MET A 352 16.89 -6.69 -10.49
CA MET A 352 15.52 -6.21 -10.73
C MET A 352 15.26 -4.87 -10.03
N LEU A 353 15.72 -4.71 -8.78
CA LEU A 353 15.61 -3.44 -8.04
C LEU A 353 16.40 -2.31 -8.73
N GLU A 354 17.60 -2.57 -9.24
CA GLU A 354 18.37 -1.58 -10.02
C GLU A 354 17.58 -1.08 -11.22
N ILE A 355 16.99 -2.00 -12.00
CA ILE A 355 16.22 -1.69 -13.20
C ILE A 355 15.04 -0.77 -12.85
N VAL A 356 14.20 -1.16 -11.89
CA VAL A 356 12.99 -0.39 -11.57
C VAL A 356 13.29 0.94 -10.88
N ARG A 357 14.37 1.03 -10.10
CA ARG A 357 14.85 2.29 -9.54
C ARG A 357 15.38 3.22 -10.64
N ARG A 358 16.12 2.67 -11.61
CA ARG A 358 16.62 3.40 -12.77
C ARG A 358 15.47 3.96 -13.61
N ASP A 359 14.48 3.15 -13.92
CA ASP A 359 13.40 3.49 -14.85
C ASP A 359 12.27 4.31 -14.17
N ALA A 360 12.21 4.28 -12.84
CA ALA A 360 11.30 5.07 -12.00
C ALA A 360 9.82 5.00 -12.42
N PRO A 361 9.20 3.81 -12.61
CA PRO A 361 7.79 3.71 -12.93
C PRO A 361 6.89 4.16 -11.76
N TRP A 362 7.43 4.18 -10.55
CA TRP A 362 6.79 4.66 -9.32
C TRP A 362 7.64 5.72 -8.62
N VAL A 363 6.98 6.66 -7.95
CA VAL A 363 7.55 7.25 -6.74
C VAL A 363 7.34 6.23 -5.64
N TRP A 364 8.42 5.67 -5.13
CA TRP A 364 8.38 4.72 -4.02
C TRP A 364 7.87 5.46 -2.79
N GLY A 365 6.70 5.06 -2.32
CA GLY A 365 6.05 5.77 -1.23
C GLY A 365 6.54 5.32 0.13
N PHE A 366 5.77 4.48 0.81
CA PHE A 366 6.16 4.02 2.13
C PHE A 366 5.62 2.63 2.45
N HIS A 367 6.28 1.96 3.38
CA HIS A 367 5.83 0.72 4.01
C HIS A 367 5.17 1.09 5.35
N PRO A 368 3.85 0.86 5.52
CA PRO A 368 3.14 1.27 6.73
C PRO A 368 3.44 0.35 7.91
N THR A 369 3.44 0.95 9.11
CA THR A 369 3.43 0.22 10.37
C THR A 369 2.03 0.28 10.96
N SER A 370 1.43 -0.88 11.22
CA SER A 370 0.13 -0.97 11.86
C SER A 370 0.27 -0.85 13.38
N TYR A 371 -0.66 -0.10 13.97
CA TYR A 371 -0.89 -0.06 15.40
C TYR A 371 -2.31 -0.54 15.62
N THR A 372 -2.44 -1.75 16.14
CA THR A 372 -3.74 -2.39 16.40
C THR A 372 -3.98 -2.40 17.89
N LEU A 373 -5.13 -1.88 18.28
CA LEU A 373 -5.63 -1.89 19.64
C LEU A 373 -6.67 -2.98 19.80
N SER A 374 -6.67 -3.66 20.94
CA SER A 374 -7.71 -4.59 21.32
C SER A 374 -8.05 -4.45 22.81
N HIS A 375 -9.30 -4.74 23.16
CA HIS A 375 -9.67 -4.87 24.56
C HIS A 375 -9.09 -6.15 25.16
N SER A 376 -8.86 -6.15 26.48
CA SER A 376 -8.23 -7.27 27.20
C SER A 376 -9.07 -8.59 27.17
N TRP A 377 -10.37 -8.50 26.90
CA TRP A 377 -11.22 -9.69 26.71
C TRP A 377 -11.01 -10.36 25.33
N TYR A 378 -10.41 -9.68 24.36
CA TYR A 378 -10.04 -10.25 23.07
C TYR A 378 -8.62 -10.85 23.17
N GLY A 379 -8.58 -12.12 23.61
CA GLY A 379 -7.34 -12.85 23.81
C GLY A 379 -6.83 -13.57 22.55
N ASN A 380 -5.61 -14.09 22.61
CA ASN A 380 -4.97 -14.93 21.60
C ASN A 380 -4.87 -14.28 20.19
N ALA A 381 -4.94 -12.94 20.14
CA ALA A 381 -4.72 -12.22 18.88
C ALA A 381 -3.23 -12.26 18.51
N VAL A 382 -2.89 -13.08 17.52
CA VAL A 382 -1.54 -13.13 16.94
C VAL A 382 -1.51 -12.23 15.71
N PRO A 383 -0.57 -11.27 15.62
CA PRO A 383 -0.44 -10.44 14.44
C PRO A 383 -0.16 -11.30 13.21
N ASN A 384 -1.00 -11.20 12.19
CA ASN A 384 -0.67 -11.69 10.87
C ASN A 384 -0.12 -10.52 10.06
N LEU A 385 1.08 -10.68 9.50
CA LEU A 385 1.76 -9.65 8.69
C LEU A 385 1.25 -9.59 7.25
N MET A 386 0.34 -10.50 6.89
CA MET A 386 -0.30 -10.56 5.57
C MET A 386 -1.74 -10.06 5.61
#